data_66d26754261813d0eb836621f5999605
#
_entry.id   66d26754261813d0eb836621f5999605
#
_cell.length_a   1.000
_cell.length_b   1.000
_cell.length_c   1.000
_cell.angle_alpha   90.00
_cell.angle_beta   90.00
_cell.angle_gamma   90.00
#
_symmetry.space_group_name_H-M   'P 1'
#
loop_
_entity.id
_entity.type
_entity.pdbx_description
1 polymer ?
#
loop_
_entity_poly.entity_id
_entity_poly.type
_entity_poly.pdbx_seq_one_letter_code
_entity_poly.pdbx_strand_id
1 'polypeptide(L)'
;MSDQPIRVLDPTVANQIAAGEVIERPAAVVKELVENALDAGATRIEVEFRHGGRSLMRVEDNGSGMARDDALLALERHATSKIAEAADLDRLASYGFRGEALPSIASVSRFQLQTREAGDDAGTEVVVNGGRLVHVRDCGRPVGTRIEVSHLFNSVPARRKFLKTDQTEAAHIIHGVRLYALACPRTAFTLIEDGRVVFRSPECRTLDERVAEIFGRQTAESLVTVEAEEMGLKSTNIDSMMNDSNPGIQRLVGKTGDMGKQLGLENNWSYNII
;
A
#
# COMPACT_ATOMS: atom_id res chain seq x y z
N MET A 1 -27.83 25.76 -17.03
CA MET A 1 -26.82 24.83 -17.55
C MET A 1 -25.86 25.64 -18.39
N SER A 2 -24.56 25.67 -18.08
CA SER A 2 -23.62 26.46 -18.89
C SER A 2 -23.39 25.76 -20.23
N ASP A 3 -23.66 26.47 -21.28
CA ASP A 3 -23.52 26.06 -22.67
C ASP A 3 -22.04 26.06 -23.08
N GLN A 4 -21.21 25.30 -22.35
CA GLN A 4 -19.78 25.17 -22.68
C GLN A 4 -19.57 24.00 -23.64
N PRO A 5 -18.84 24.19 -24.75
CA PRO A 5 -18.58 23.13 -25.70
C PRO A 5 -17.70 22.05 -25.06
N ILE A 6 -17.88 20.80 -25.49
CA ILE A 6 -17.02 19.68 -25.15
C ILE A 6 -15.60 19.99 -25.65
N ARG A 7 -14.61 19.80 -24.75
CA ARG A 7 -13.19 20.02 -25.06
C ARG A 7 -12.32 18.93 -24.44
N VAL A 8 -11.18 18.68 -25.03
CA VAL A 8 -10.12 17.81 -24.46
C VAL A 8 -9.51 18.54 -23.28
N LEU A 9 -9.40 17.84 -22.15
CA LEU A 9 -8.78 18.39 -20.95
C LEU A 9 -7.24 18.44 -21.09
N ASP A 10 -6.64 19.38 -20.37
CA ASP A 10 -5.19 19.38 -20.17
C ASP A 10 -4.75 18.05 -19.54
N PRO A 11 -3.63 17.44 -19.99
CA PRO A 11 -3.15 16.17 -19.46
C PRO A 11 -2.99 16.15 -17.94
N THR A 12 -2.55 17.26 -17.33
CA THR A 12 -2.41 17.37 -15.88
C THR A 12 -3.76 17.27 -15.19
N VAL A 13 -4.79 17.96 -15.72
CA VAL A 13 -6.15 17.93 -15.19
C VAL A 13 -6.77 16.54 -15.37
N ALA A 14 -6.61 15.94 -16.55
CA ALA A 14 -7.07 14.58 -16.81
C ALA A 14 -6.44 13.58 -15.83
N ASN A 15 -5.13 13.70 -15.59
CA ASN A 15 -4.41 12.86 -14.63
C ASN A 15 -4.89 13.04 -13.19
N GLN A 16 -5.18 14.27 -12.77
CA GLN A 16 -5.73 14.56 -11.43
C GLN A 16 -7.15 14.00 -11.25
N ILE A 17 -7.97 14.00 -12.30
CA ILE A 17 -9.31 13.38 -12.27
C ILE A 17 -9.19 11.86 -12.15
N ALA A 18 -8.40 11.23 -13.02
CA ALA A 18 -8.22 9.79 -13.02
C ALA A 18 -7.52 9.28 -11.76
N ALA A 19 -6.53 10.05 -11.22
CA ALA A 19 -5.93 9.73 -9.93
C ALA A 19 -6.96 9.58 -8.81
N GLY A 20 -8.10 10.18 -8.99
CA GLY A 20 -9.16 10.09 -8.07
C GLY A 20 -9.97 8.82 -8.05
N GLU A 21 -9.90 8.07 -9.09
CA GLU A 21 -10.52 6.75 -9.16
C GLU A 21 -9.61 5.71 -8.49
N VAL A 22 -8.30 5.98 -8.43
CA VAL A 22 -7.30 5.10 -7.84
C VAL A 22 -7.01 5.47 -6.38
N ILE A 23 -6.87 6.76 -6.09
CA ILE A 23 -6.46 7.27 -4.77
C ILE A 23 -7.59 8.07 -4.14
N GLU A 24 -8.31 7.46 -3.22
CA GLU A 24 -9.40 8.10 -2.48
C GLU A 24 -8.95 8.73 -1.15
N ARG A 25 -7.94 8.12 -0.51
CA ARG A 25 -7.49 8.46 0.84
C ARG A 25 -6.03 8.06 1.10
N PRO A 26 -5.41 8.55 2.20
CA PRO A 26 -4.04 8.17 2.57
C PRO A 26 -3.80 6.66 2.66
N ALA A 27 -4.74 5.90 3.22
CA ALA A 27 -4.61 4.45 3.33
C ALA A 27 -4.50 3.75 1.96
N ALA A 28 -5.13 4.29 0.90
CA ALA A 28 -4.99 3.75 -0.45
C ALA A 28 -3.58 3.97 -1.00
N VAL A 29 -2.95 5.13 -0.71
CA VAL A 29 -1.55 5.39 -1.07
C VAL A 29 -0.63 4.37 -0.38
N VAL A 30 -0.75 4.21 0.94
CA VAL A 30 0.07 3.28 1.71
C VAL A 30 -0.12 1.85 1.21
N LYS A 31 -1.35 1.45 0.90
CA LYS A 31 -1.67 0.15 0.31
C LYS A 31 -0.86 -0.09 -0.96
N GLU A 32 -0.98 0.78 -1.96
CA GLU A 32 -0.28 0.63 -3.24
C GLU A 32 1.25 0.58 -3.07
N LEU A 33 1.82 1.39 -2.16
CA LEU A 33 3.26 1.41 -1.92
C LEU A 33 3.75 0.14 -1.21
N VAL A 34 2.99 -0.39 -0.24
CA VAL A 34 3.31 -1.67 0.44
C VAL A 34 3.21 -2.83 -0.53
N GLU A 35 2.17 -2.88 -1.37
CA GLU A 35 2.02 -3.90 -2.41
C GLU A 35 3.18 -3.88 -3.40
N ASN A 36 3.63 -2.70 -3.84
CA ASN A 36 4.80 -2.59 -4.70
C ASN A 36 6.08 -3.07 -4.02
N ALA A 37 6.25 -2.80 -2.72
CA ALA A 37 7.40 -3.30 -1.96
C ALA A 37 7.39 -4.83 -1.85
N LEU A 38 6.22 -5.45 -1.61
CA LEU A 38 6.06 -6.90 -1.58
C LEU A 38 6.35 -7.53 -2.96
N ASP A 39 5.81 -6.93 -4.03
CA ASP A 39 6.06 -7.37 -5.41
C ASP A 39 7.55 -7.26 -5.81
N ALA A 40 8.29 -6.30 -5.22
CA ALA A 40 9.73 -6.17 -5.39
C ALA A 40 10.54 -7.19 -4.54
N GLY A 41 9.87 -8.13 -3.87
CA GLY A 41 10.52 -9.15 -3.05
C GLY A 41 11.13 -8.62 -1.75
N ALA A 42 10.59 -7.54 -1.20
CA ALA A 42 11.08 -6.97 0.05
C ALA A 42 10.91 -7.94 1.23
N THR A 43 11.98 -8.09 2.02
CA THR A 43 11.97 -8.83 3.28
C THR A 43 11.83 -7.91 4.50
N ARG A 44 11.91 -6.60 4.29
CA ARG A 44 11.71 -5.57 5.30
C ARG A 44 11.01 -4.36 4.69
N ILE A 45 9.93 -3.94 5.33
CA ILE A 45 9.13 -2.76 4.93
C ILE A 45 8.95 -1.88 6.17
N GLU A 46 9.29 -0.59 6.03
CA GLU A 46 9.02 0.44 7.01
C GLU A 46 7.99 1.42 6.45
N VAL A 47 6.93 1.66 7.20
CA VAL A 47 5.89 2.63 6.88
C VAL A 47 5.90 3.71 7.96
N GLU A 48 6.09 4.96 7.57
CA GLU A 48 5.91 6.13 8.43
C GLU A 48 4.82 7.02 7.85
N PHE A 49 3.95 7.52 8.72
CA PHE A 49 2.98 8.54 8.33
C PHE A 49 2.80 9.59 9.42
N ARG A 50 2.34 10.78 9.03
CA ARG A 50 2.07 11.89 9.94
C ARG A 50 0.74 12.55 9.64
N HIS A 51 0.03 12.98 10.69
CA HIS A 51 -1.29 13.63 10.58
C HIS A 51 -2.27 12.80 9.75
N GLY A 52 -2.42 11.50 10.07
CA GLY A 52 -3.28 10.60 9.31
C GLY A 52 -2.87 10.40 7.85
N GLY A 53 -1.59 10.63 7.51
CA GLY A 53 -1.07 10.53 6.14
C GLY A 53 -1.24 11.78 5.28
N ARG A 54 -1.85 12.84 5.80
CA ARG A 54 -2.08 14.09 5.04
C ARG A 54 -0.80 14.86 4.78
N SER A 55 0.07 14.95 5.79
CA SER A 55 1.32 15.72 5.69
C SER A 55 2.47 14.88 5.15
N LEU A 56 2.52 13.61 5.51
CA LEU A 56 3.57 12.67 5.10
C LEU A 56 3.06 11.23 5.11
N MET A 57 3.42 10.50 4.08
CA MET A 57 3.47 9.03 4.06
C MET A 57 4.80 8.64 3.44
N ARG A 58 5.52 7.73 4.07
CA ARG A 58 6.79 7.19 3.59
C ARG A 58 6.75 5.69 3.69
N VAL A 59 7.08 5.01 2.61
CA VAL A 59 7.30 3.56 2.59
C VAL A 59 8.72 3.33 2.11
N GLU A 60 9.48 2.58 2.88
CA GLU A 60 10.85 2.19 2.59
C GLU A 60 10.98 0.68 2.66
N ASP A 61 11.60 0.10 1.64
CA ASP A 61 11.79 -1.33 1.49
C ASP A 61 13.24 -1.67 1.10
N ASN A 62 13.59 -2.95 1.24
CA ASN A 62 14.84 -3.54 0.81
C ASN A 62 14.66 -4.53 -0.35
N GLY A 63 13.65 -4.33 -1.18
CA GLY A 63 13.40 -5.13 -2.37
C GLY A 63 14.45 -4.92 -3.47
N SER A 64 14.14 -5.37 -4.68
CA SER A 64 15.06 -5.32 -5.83
C SER A 64 15.54 -3.90 -6.18
N GLY A 65 14.73 -2.88 -5.87
CA GLY A 65 14.94 -1.52 -6.40
C GLY A 65 14.60 -1.43 -7.89
N MET A 66 15.04 -0.33 -8.51
CA MET A 66 14.82 -0.04 -9.93
C MET A 66 16.05 0.66 -10.50
N ALA A 67 16.41 0.34 -11.74
CA ALA A 67 17.35 1.12 -12.54
C ALA A 67 16.82 2.55 -12.80
N ARG A 68 17.69 3.47 -13.20
CA ARG A 68 17.31 4.86 -13.43
C ARG A 68 16.17 5.02 -14.45
N ASP A 69 16.26 4.30 -15.55
CA ASP A 69 15.27 4.41 -16.64
C ASP A 69 13.92 3.81 -16.20
N ASP A 70 13.93 2.70 -15.45
CA ASP A 70 12.74 2.09 -14.90
C ASP A 70 12.08 2.98 -13.84
N ALA A 71 12.87 3.69 -13.03
CA ALA A 71 12.36 4.66 -12.05
C ALA A 71 11.61 5.83 -12.72
N LEU A 72 12.01 6.22 -13.92
CA LEU A 72 11.30 7.23 -14.73
C LEU A 72 10.06 6.64 -15.39
N LEU A 73 10.18 5.46 -16.00
CA LEU A 73 9.06 4.74 -16.62
C LEU A 73 7.96 4.40 -15.61
N ALA A 74 8.30 4.09 -14.38
CA ALA A 74 7.33 3.81 -13.32
C ALA A 74 6.40 5.00 -13.00
N LEU A 75 6.72 6.21 -13.45
CA LEU A 75 5.90 7.41 -13.33
C LEU A 75 5.05 7.69 -14.58
N GLU A 76 5.25 6.92 -15.65
CA GLU A 76 4.42 6.97 -16.85
C GLU A 76 3.18 6.09 -16.68
N ARG A 77 2.06 6.51 -17.28
CA ARG A 77 0.83 5.72 -17.25
C ARG A 77 0.95 4.48 -18.09
N HIS A 78 0.34 3.40 -17.60
CA HIS A 78 0.34 2.10 -18.27
C HIS A 78 1.72 1.45 -18.42
N ALA A 79 2.73 1.97 -17.71
CA ALA A 79 4.04 1.36 -17.61
C ALA A 79 4.05 0.37 -16.43
N THR A 80 4.28 -0.90 -16.73
CA THR A 80 4.33 -1.97 -15.72
C THR A 80 5.31 -3.05 -16.18
N SER A 81 6.03 -3.61 -15.21
CA SER A 81 6.88 -4.79 -15.41
C SER A 81 6.15 -6.12 -15.10
N LYS A 82 4.87 -6.04 -14.67
CA LYS A 82 4.16 -7.17 -14.06
C LYS A 82 3.31 -7.95 -15.05
N ILE A 83 2.91 -7.34 -16.17
CA ILE A 83 2.18 -7.96 -17.27
C ILE A 83 2.74 -7.45 -18.59
N ALA A 84 2.80 -8.32 -19.61
CA ALA A 84 3.18 -7.98 -20.97
C ALA A 84 2.05 -8.28 -21.96
N GLU A 85 1.25 -9.32 -21.71
CA GLU A 85 0.22 -9.82 -22.61
C GLU A 85 -1.11 -9.99 -21.88
N ALA A 86 -2.21 -10.04 -22.67
CA ALA A 86 -3.55 -10.26 -22.10
C ALA A 86 -3.69 -11.60 -21.37
N ALA A 87 -2.94 -12.62 -21.78
CA ALA A 87 -2.92 -13.92 -21.13
C ALA A 87 -2.33 -13.89 -19.72
N ASP A 88 -1.51 -12.88 -19.37
CA ASP A 88 -0.94 -12.70 -18.04
C ASP A 88 -2.02 -12.34 -17.01
N LEU A 89 -3.14 -11.76 -17.46
CA LEU A 89 -4.26 -11.41 -16.59
C LEU A 89 -4.91 -12.64 -15.94
N ASP A 90 -4.83 -13.81 -16.57
CA ASP A 90 -5.38 -15.06 -16.04
C ASP A 90 -4.42 -15.73 -15.01
N ARG A 91 -3.19 -15.22 -14.88
CA ARG A 91 -2.13 -15.81 -14.06
C ARG A 91 -1.44 -14.79 -13.16
N LEU A 92 -2.18 -13.75 -12.75
CA LEU A 92 -1.63 -12.70 -11.89
C LEU A 92 -1.10 -13.28 -10.57
N ALA A 93 0.21 -13.13 -10.36
CA ALA A 93 0.89 -13.50 -9.12
C ALA A 93 1.36 -12.27 -8.33
N SER A 94 1.11 -11.05 -8.82
CA SER A 94 1.47 -9.78 -8.20
C SER A 94 0.24 -9.08 -7.62
N TYR A 95 0.44 -8.27 -6.59
CA TYR A 95 -0.64 -7.46 -5.99
C TYR A 95 -1.12 -6.36 -6.94
N GLY A 96 -0.20 -5.69 -7.67
CA GLY A 96 -0.53 -4.65 -8.64
C GLY A 96 -0.16 -5.07 -10.07
N PHE A 97 -0.84 -4.51 -11.08
CA PHE A 97 -0.55 -4.82 -12.49
C PHE A 97 -0.88 -3.68 -13.48
N ARG A 98 -1.62 -2.64 -13.04
CA ARG A 98 -2.19 -1.63 -13.96
C ARG A 98 -1.22 -0.54 -14.40
N GLY A 99 -0.07 -0.38 -13.73
CA GLY A 99 0.89 0.70 -14.03
C GLY A 99 0.32 2.12 -13.83
N GLU A 100 -0.60 2.30 -12.90
CA GLU A 100 -1.28 3.60 -12.69
C GLU A 100 -1.12 4.16 -11.28
N ALA A 101 -0.66 3.36 -10.31
CA ALA A 101 -0.60 3.79 -8.91
C ALA A 101 0.39 4.94 -8.71
N LEU A 102 1.65 4.78 -9.09
CA LEU A 102 2.69 5.79 -8.89
C LEU A 102 2.41 7.10 -9.64
N PRO A 103 2.07 7.10 -10.95
CA PRO A 103 1.71 8.33 -11.65
C PRO A 103 0.48 9.01 -11.05
N SER A 104 -0.52 8.27 -10.59
CA SER A 104 -1.69 8.80 -9.91
C SER A 104 -1.32 9.50 -8.59
N ILE A 105 -0.52 8.85 -7.73
CA ILE A 105 -0.05 9.43 -6.48
C ILE A 105 0.78 10.71 -6.76
N ALA A 106 1.70 10.66 -7.70
CA ALA A 106 2.57 11.78 -8.06
C ALA A 106 1.79 12.98 -8.61
N SER A 107 0.66 12.75 -9.29
CA SER A 107 -0.17 13.82 -9.88
C SER A 107 -0.93 14.65 -8.82
N VAL A 108 -1.19 14.10 -7.64
CA VAL A 108 -2.01 14.74 -6.59
C VAL A 108 -1.23 15.05 -5.30
N SER A 109 0.09 14.94 -5.33
CA SER A 109 0.95 15.12 -4.15
C SER A 109 2.29 15.76 -4.51
N ARG A 110 3.10 16.03 -3.48
CA ARG A 110 4.55 16.15 -3.64
C ARG A 110 5.14 14.75 -3.40
N PHE A 111 5.67 14.18 -4.46
CA PHE A 111 6.15 12.80 -4.52
C PHE A 111 7.67 12.78 -4.68
N GLN A 112 8.34 11.94 -3.89
CA GLN A 112 9.77 11.69 -4.00
C GLN A 112 9.99 10.18 -4.03
N LEU A 113 10.66 9.70 -5.05
CA LEU A 113 11.12 8.33 -5.22
C LEU A 113 12.64 8.32 -5.11
N GLN A 114 13.17 7.46 -4.27
CA GLN A 114 14.59 7.13 -4.22
C GLN A 114 14.72 5.62 -4.36
N THR A 115 15.48 5.16 -5.33
CA THR A 115 15.63 3.72 -5.60
C THR A 115 17.04 3.40 -6.04
N ARG A 116 17.47 2.16 -5.79
CA ARG A 116 18.72 1.60 -6.28
C ARG A 116 18.57 0.10 -6.47
N GLU A 117 18.98 -0.41 -7.62
CA GLU A 117 19.09 -1.84 -7.84
C GLU A 117 20.47 -2.38 -7.48
N ALA A 118 20.58 -3.71 -7.38
CA ALA A 118 21.86 -4.35 -7.11
C ALA A 118 22.79 -4.20 -8.33
N GLY A 119 24.00 -3.70 -8.09
CA GLY A 119 24.99 -3.47 -9.15
C GLY A 119 25.16 -2.01 -9.54
N ASP A 120 24.23 -1.13 -9.18
CA ASP A 120 24.37 0.30 -9.41
C ASP A 120 25.32 0.94 -8.39
N ASP A 121 26.19 1.86 -8.86
CA ASP A 121 27.11 2.60 -8.00
C ASP A 121 26.38 3.65 -7.14
N ALA A 122 25.30 4.21 -7.67
CA ALA A 122 24.48 5.23 -7.00
C ALA A 122 23.00 4.91 -7.18
N GLY A 123 22.18 5.36 -6.25
CA GLY A 123 20.72 5.35 -6.41
C GLY A 123 20.24 6.52 -7.24
N THR A 124 19.00 6.46 -7.69
CA THR A 124 18.31 7.52 -8.41
C THR A 124 17.24 8.15 -7.51
N GLU A 125 17.24 9.48 -7.44
CA GLU A 125 16.17 10.27 -6.83
C GLU A 125 15.35 10.96 -7.91
N VAL A 126 14.03 10.79 -7.88
CA VAL A 126 13.07 11.47 -8.74
C VAL A 126 12.10 12.25 -7.86
N VAL A 127 11.92 13.54 -8.13
CA VAL A 127 10.96 14.40 -7.42
C VAL A 127 9.93 14.93 -8.40
N VAL A 128 8.65 14.74 -8.06
CA VAL A 128 7.49 15.23 -8.81
C VAL A 128 6.62 16.07 -7.87
N ASN A 129 6.10 17.18 -8.38
CA ASN A 129 5.17 18.02 -7.64
C ASN A 129 3.90 18.28 -8.45
N GLY A 130 2.76 17.72 -8.00
CA GLY A 130 1.48 17.88 -8.68
C GLY A 130 1.51 17.40 -10.14
N GLY A 131 2.20 16.28 -10.43
CA GLY A 131 2.36 15.71 -11.75
C GLY A 131 3.49 16.34 -12.61
N ARG A 132 4.21 17.34 -12.08
CA ARG A 132 5.33 17.98 -12.81
C ARG A 132 6.65 17.46 -12.26
N LEU A 133 7.48 16.90 -13.14
CA LEU A 133 8.85 16.50 -12.81
C LEU A 133 9.65 17.73 -12.36
N VAL A 134 10.24 17.67 -11.17
CA VAL A 134 11.06 18.75 -10.60
C VAL A 134 12.54 18.51 -10.92
N HIS A 135 13.03 17.29 -10.57
CA HIS A 135 14.39 16.87 -10.91
C HIS A 135 14.55 15.36 -10.85
N VAL A 136 15.61 14.92 -11.52
CA VAL A 136 16.18 13.57 -11.43
C VAL A 136 17.66 13.71 -11.16
N ARG A 137 18.15 13.05 -10.10
CA ARG A 137 19.56 13.11 -9.73
C ARG A 137 20.02 11.82 -9.06
N ASP A 138 21.32 11.63 -8.97
CA ASP A 138 21.90 10.56 -8.20
C ASP A 138 21.74 10.80 -6.70
N CYS A 139 21.59 9.75 -5.94
CA CYS A 139 21.51 9.79 -4.48
C CYS A 139 22.23 8.62 -3.84
N GLY A 140 22.71 8.82 -2.62
CA GLY A 140 23.28 7.76 -1.81
C GLY A 140 22.17 7.00 -1.07
N ARG A 141 21.99 5.71 -1.39
CA ARG A 141 21.07 4.83 -0.65
C ARG A 141 21.45 3.35 -0.78
N PRO A 142 21.01 2.47 0.14
CA PRO A 142 21.11 1.02 -0.02
C PRO A 142 20.19 0.54 -1.14
N VAL A 143 20.36 -0.72 -1.58
CA VAL A 143 19.44 -1.40 -2.52
C VAL A 143 18.03 -1.43 -1.94
N GLY A 144 17.03 -1.23 -2.81
CA GLY A 144 15.62 -1.14 -2.48
C GLY A 144 15.00 0.19 -2.88
N THR A 145 13.80 0.48 -2.40
CA THR A 145 13.05 1.69 -2.77
C THR A 145 12.55 2.43 -1.54
N ARG A 146 12.55 3.75 -1.60
CA ARG A 146 11.93 4.65 -0.65
C ARG A 146 11.06 5.63 -1.40
N ILE A 147 9.79 5.65 -1.08
CA ILE A 147 8.83 6.60 -1.62
C ILE A 147 8.30 7.46 -0.47
N GLU A 148 8.36 8.77 -0.68
CA GLU A 148 7.81 9.76 0.22
C GLU A 148 6.72 10.56 -0.51
N VAL A 149 5.54 10.58 0.08
CA VAL A 149 4.36 11.29 -0.42
C VAL A 149 3.97 12.33 0.61
N SER A 150 4.07 13.58 0.26
CA SER A 150 3.71 14.68 1.13
C SER A 150 2.65 15.58 0.51
N HIS A 151 1.88 16.27 1.37
CA HIS A 151 0.85 17.23 0.96
C HIS A 151 -0.19 16.62 0.01
N LEU A 152 -0.68 15.42 0.33
CA LEU A 152 -1.70 14.73 -0.46
C LEU A 152 -2.92 15.63 -0.72
N PHE A 153 -3.37 15.66 -1.98
CA PHE A 153 -4.48 16.48 -2.48
C PHE A 153 -4.30 17.99 -2.36
N ASN A 154 -3.08 18.50 -2.17
CA ASN A 154 -2.86 19.95 -2.12
C ASN A 154 -3.21 20.64 -3.45
N SER A 155 -2.97 19.95 -4.57
CA SER A 155 -3.34 20.39 -5.92
C SER A 155 -4.82 20.17 -6.27
N VAL A 156 -5.58 19.44 -5.44
CA VAL A 156 -6.99 19.09 -5.66
C VAL A 156 -7.83 19.41 -4.40
N PRO A 157 -8.09 20.71 -4.11
CA PRO A 157 -8.72 21.14 -2.85
C PRO A 157 -10.10 20.50 -2.60
N ALA A 158 -10.86 20.21 -3.65
CA ALA A 158 -12.15 19.56 -3.54
C ALA A 158 -12.02 18.18 -2.87
N ARG A 159 -11.01 17.38 -3.23
CA ARG A 159 -10.76 16.07 -2.63
C ARG A 159 -10.28 16.15 -1.18
N ARG A 160 -9.42 17.14 -0.89
CA ARG A 160 -8.92 17.37 0.46
C ARG A 160 -10.05 17.59 1.47
N LYS A 161 -11.17 18.17 1.05
CA LYS A 161 -12.35 18.39 1.90
C LYS A 161 -13.09 17.10 2.29
N PHE A 162 -12.93 16.02 1.52
CA PHE A 162 -13.56 14.72 1.80
C PHE A 162 -12.75 13.84 2.75
N LEU A 163 -11.49 14.18 3.04
CA LEU A 163 -10.69 13.45 4.02
C LEU A 163 -11.34 13.56 5.41
N LYS A 164 -11.36 12.43 6.11
CA LYS A 164 -11.88 12.34 7.48
C LYS A 164 -10.88 12.98 8.46
N THR A 165 -11.13 12.88 9.74
CA THR A 165 -10.18 13.35 10.77
C THR A 165 -8.85 12.60 10.68
N ASP A 166 -7.76 13.19 11.17
CA ASP A 166 -6.44 12.55 11.17
C ASP A 166 -6.46 11.21 11.90
N GLN A 167 -7.19 11.13 13.01
CA GLN A 167 -7.38 9.89 13.76
C GLN A 167 -8.09 8.80 12.95
N THR A 168 -9.10 9.16 12.17
CA THR A 168 -9.84 8.19 11.32
C THR A 168 -8.95 7.69 10.18
N GLU A 169 -8.22 8.61 9.51
CA GLU A 169 -7.32 8.22 8.42
C GLU A 169 -6.14 7.37 8.96
N ALA A 170 -5.58 7.73 10.13
CA ALA A 170 -4.56 6.94 10.81
C ALA A 170 -5.05 5.51 11.10
N ALA A 171 -6.28 5.37 11.63
CA ALA A 171 -6.85 4.05 11.92
C ALA A 171 -6.95 3.17 10.67
N HIS A 172 -7.27 3.74 9.50
CA HIS A 172 -7.30 3.00 8.24
C HIS A 172 -5.91 2.57 7.78
N ILE A 173 -4.89 3.44 7.91
CA ILE A 173 -3.49 3.08 7.59
C ILE A 173 -3.01 1.96 8.50
N ILE A 174 -3.16 2.11 9.82
CA ILE A 174 -2.71 1.13 10.82
C ILE A 174 -3.37 -0.23 10.55
N HIS A 175 -4.67 -0.22 10.29
CA HIS A 175 -5.41 -1.44 9.98
C HIS A 175 -4.88 -2.12 8.72
N GLY A 176 -4.72 -1.37 7.61
CA GLY A 176 -4.21 -1.92 6.36
C GLY A 176 -2.80 -2.52 6.49
N VAL A 177 -1.86 -1.81 7.13
CA VAL A 177 -0.48 -2.31 7.31
C VAL A 177 -0.46 -3.56 8.21
N ARG A 178 -1.31 -3.64 9.24
CA ARG A 178 -1.43 -4.86 10.07
C ARG A 178 -1.90 -6.04 9.26
N LEU A 179 -2.83 -5.87 8.32
CA LEU A 179 -3.29 -6.96 7.47
C LEU A 179 -2.19 -7.48 6.55
N TYR A 180 -1.40 -6.59 5.93
CA TYR A 180 -0.23 -7.04 5.16
C TYR A 180 0.81 -7.74 6.02
N ALA A 181 1.06 -7.25 7.23
CA ALA A 181 1.97 -7.91 8.15
C ALA A 181 1.49 -9.32 8.55
N LEU A 182 0.18 -9.53 8.70
CA LEU A 182 -0.41 -10.86 8.95
C LEU A 182 -0.32 -11.76 7.71
N ALA A 183 -0.65 -11.23 6.53
CA ALA A 183 -0.62 -11.99 5.27
C ALA A 183 0.81 -12.40 4.86
N CYS A 184 1.83 -11.61 5.25
CA CYS A 184 3.22 -11.80 4.88
C CYS A 184 4.12 -12.01 6.11
N PRO A 185 3.99 -13.11 6.87
CA PRO A 185 4.75 -13.30 8.11
C PRO A 185 6.27 -13.34 7.90
N ARG A 186 6.74 -13.72 6.73
CA ARG A 186 8.17 -13.75 6.39
C ARG A 186 8.78 -12.38 6.07
N THR A 187 7.96 -11.33 5.95
CA THR A 187 8.42 -9.95 5.76
C THR A 187 8.38 -9.21 7.09
N ALA A 188 9.48 -8.56 7.48
CA ALA A 188 9.54 -7.71 8.67
C ALA A 188 8.82 -6.38 8.40
N PHE A 189 7.98 -5.95 9.34
CA PHE A 189 7.24 -4.68 9.24
C PHE A 189 7.55 -3.75 10.41
N THR A 190 7.72 -2.47 10.12
CA THR A 190 7.74 -1.40 11.11
C THR A 190 6.72 -0.35 10.70
N LEU A 191 5.83 0.03 11.62
CA LEU A 191 4.86 1.10 11.42
C LEU A 191 5.10 2.22 12.41
N ILE A 192 5.22 3.45 11.90
CA ILE A 192 5.52 4.66 12.67
C ILE A 192 4.44 5.70 12.39
N GLU A 193 3.81 6.20 13.44
CA GLU A 193 2.83 7.30 13.41
C GLU A 193 3.39 8.49 14.18
N ASP A 194 3.47 9.66 13.55
CA ASP A 194 3.93 10.92 14.17
C ASP A 194 5.26 10.76 14.95
N GLY A 195 6.18 9.94 14.39
CA GLY A 195 7.48 9.64 14.99
C GLY A 195 7.46 8.60 16.11
N ARG A 196 6.31 7.99 16.42
CA ARG A 196 6.18 6.93 17.42
C ARG A 196 5.94 5.58 16.76
N VAL A 197 6.65 4.56 17.21
CA VAL A 197 6.45 3.19 16.72
C VAL A 197 5.09 2.67 17.20
N VAL A 198 4.20 2.37 16.26
CA VAL A 198 2.89 1.74 16.51
C VAL A 198 3.07 0.25 16.73
N PHE A 199 3.83 -0.40 15.84
CA PHE A 199 4.30 -1.77 16.04
C PHE A 199 5.60 -2.00 15.24
N ARG A 200 6.37 -2.98 15.70
CA ARG A 200 7.53 -3.52 14.99
C ARG A 200 7.44 -5.04 15.10
N SER A 201 7.37 -5.71 13.98
CA SER A 201 7.32 -7.15 13.91
C SER A 201 8.45 -7.65 13.03
N PRO A 202 9.38 -8.47 13.55
CA PRO A 202 10.43 -9.08 12.76
C PRO A 202 9.85 -10.09 11.77
N GLU A 203 10.68 -10.68 10.95
CA GLU A 203 10.32 -11.89 10.21
C GLU A 203 9.86 -12.98 11.19
N CYS A 204 8.71 -13.60 10.90
CA CYS A 204 8.11 -14.68 11.66
C CYS A 204 8.04 -15.94 10.80
N ARG A 205 8.18 -17.11 11.44
CA ARG A 205 8.10 -18.40 10.73
C ARG A 205 6.66 -18.83 10.53
N THR A 206 5.79 -18.45 11.46
CA THR A 206 4.39 -18.85 11.50
C THR A 206 3.49 -17.64 11.64
N LEU A 207 2.21 -17.83 11.31
CA LEU A 207 1.19 -16.81 11.50
C LEU A 207 0.95 -16.54 13.00
N ASP A 208 1.02 -17.58 13.85
CA ASP A 208 0.82 -17.46 15.30
C ASP A 208 1.88 -16.56 15.93
N GLU A 209 3.16 -16.73 15.54
CA GLU A 209 4.23 -15.82 15.94
C GLU A 209 3.92 -14.38 15.53
N ARG A 210 3.46 -14.17 14.29
CA ARG A 210 3.09 -12.85 13.78
C ARG A 210 1.93 -12.22 14.54
N VAL A 211 0.92 -13.00 14.87
CA VAL A 211 -0.22 -12.55 15.68
C VAL A 211 0.24 -12.15 17.08
N ALA A 212 1.13 -12.93 17.70
CA ALA A 212 1.67 -12.61 19.01
C ALA A 212 2.48 -11.30 19.00
N GLU A 213 3.24 -11.02 17.94
CA GLU A 213 4.00 -9.77 17.78
C GLU A 213 3.11 -8.53 17.56
N ILE A 214 1.99 -8.67 16.84
CA ILE A 214 1.11 -7.54 16.50
C ILE A 214 0.06 -7.27 17.58
N PHE A 215 -0.50 -8.33 18.16
CA PHE A 215 -1.67 -8.26 19.07
C PHE A 215 -1.36 -8.71 20.50
N GLY A 216 -0.16 -9.25 20.75
CA GLY A 216 0.27 -9.77 22.04
C GLY A 216 -0.02 -11.27 22.21
N ARG A 217 0.74 -11.90 23.10
CA ARG A 217 0.68 -13.35 23.32
C ARG A 217 -0.69 -13.83 23.81
N GLN A 218 -1.34 -13.08 24.69
CA GLN A 218 -2.65 -13.44 25.20
C GLN A 218 -3.70 -13.57 24.07
N THR A 219 -3.64 -12.69 23.08
CA THR A 219 -4.50 -12.75 21.90
C THR A 219 -4.15 -13.99 21.04
N ALA A 220 -2.87 -14.24 20.81
CA ALA A 220 -2.44 -15.40 20.02
C ALA A 220 -2.86 -16.74 20.66
N GLU A 221 -2.73 -16.86 21.99
CA GLU A 221 -3.14 -18.06 22.75
C GLU A 221 -4.66 -18.30 22.74
N SER A 222 -5.46 -17.27 22.48
CA SER A 222 -6.93 -17.37 22.40
C SER A 222 -7.45 -17.69 21.00
N LEU A 223 -6.57 -17.79 20.00
CA LEU A 223 -6.95 -18.07 18.62
C LEU A 223 -6.89 -19.56 18.32
N VAL A 224 -7.83 -20.02 17.50
CA VAL A 224 -7.84 -21.38 16.95
C VAL A 224 -7.60 -21.27 15.45
N THR A 225 -6.60 -21.99 14.96
CA THR A 225 -6.36 -22.10 13.53
C THR A 225 -7.41 -22.99 12.89
N VAL A 226 -8.12 -22.47 11.91
CA VAL A 226 -9.07 -23.24 11.11
C VAL A 226 -8.53 -23.30 9.69
N GLU A 227 -8.28 -24.51 9.19
CA GLU A 227 -7.94 -24.76 7.81
C GLU A 227 -9.20 -25.15 7.05
N ALA A 228 -9.49 -24.45 5.96
CA ALA A 228 -10.58 -24.79 5.05
C ALA A 228 -10.05 -24.87 3.62
N GLU A 229 -10.51 -25.86 2.88
CA GLU A 229 -10.21 -26.02 1.47
C GLU A 229 -11.53 -25.99 0.69
N GLU A 230 -11.72 -25.01 -0.15
CA GLU A 230 -12.88 -24.87 -1.01
C GLU A 230 -12.45 -24.56 -2.44
N MET A 231 -12.97 -25.34 -3.40
CA MET A 231 -12.68 -25.19 -4.84
C MET A 231 -11.17 -25.22 -5.20
N GLY A 232 -10.36 -26.00 -4.44
CA GLY A 232 -8.91 -26.10 -4.68
C GLY A 232 -8.08 -24.93 -4.11
N LEU A 233 -8.71 -24.01 -3.41
CA LEU A 233 -8.05 -22.95 -2.66
C LEU A 233 -7.92 -23.38 -1.20
N LYS A 234 -6.68 -23.36 -0.67
CA LYS A 234 -6.45 -23.55 0.76
C LYS A 234 -6.54 -22.20 1.45
N SER A 235 -7.40 -22.08 2.44
CA SER A 235 -7.44 -20.92 3.30
C SER A 235 -7.16 -21.32 4.74
N THR A 236 -6.28 -20.58 5.40
CA THR A 236 -6.06 -20.68 6.84
C THR A 236 -6.76 -19.52 7.50
N ASN A 237 -7.84 -19.77 8.21
CA ASN A 237 -8.53 -18.76 8.99
C ASN A 237 -8.08 -18.83 10.44
N ILE A 238 -7.84 -17.67 11.02
CA ILE A 238 -7.73 -17.51 12.45
C ILE A 238 -9.13 -17.17 12.94
N ASP A 239 -9.87 -18.19 13.38
CA ASP A 239 -11.14 -17.96 14.04
C ASP A 239 -10.90 -17.86 15.54
N SER A 240 -11.37 -16.77 16.14
CA SER A 240 -11.34 -16.64 17.58
C SER A 240 -12.49 -17.48 18.14
N MET A 241 -12.21 -18.40 19.03
CA MET A 241 -13.23 -18.85 19.96
C MET A 241 -13.71 -17.61 20.70
N MET A 242 -14.85 -17.10 20.25
CA MET A 242 -15.48 -15.91 20.78
C MET A 242 -15.85 -16.13 22.25
N ASN A 243 -14.93 -15.81 23.11
CA ASN A 243 -15.29 -15.39 24.44
C ASN A 243 -15.59 -13.88 24.33
N ASP A 244 -16.82 -13.49 24.60
CA ASP A 244 -17.45 -12.18 24.35
C ASP A 244 -16.74 -10.93 24.88
N SER A 245 -15.54 -11.06 25.40
CA SER A 245 -14.88 -10.04 26.22
C SER A 245 -13.67 -9.33 25.57
N ASN A 246 -13.28 -9.65 24.33
CA ASN A 246 -12.14 -8.95 23.69
C ASN A 246 -12.56 -8.07 22.50
N PRO A 247 -12.71 -6.73 22.70
CA PRO A 247 -13.15 -5.79 21.67
C PRO A 247 -12.20 -5.69 20.46
N GLY A 248 -10.93 -6.09 20.61
CA GLY A 248 -9.92 -6.08 19.55
C GLY A 248 -10.16 -7.16 18.50
N ILE A 249 -10.59 -8.36 18.94
CA ILE A 249 -10.85 -9.52 18.07
C ILE A 249 -12.17 -9.34 17.33
N GLN A 250 -13.22 -8.85 17.98
CA GLN A 250 -14.48 -8.53 17.32
C GLN A 250 -14.34 -7.49 16.22
N ARG A 251 -13.40 -6.56 16.35
CA ARG A 251 -13.08 -5.61 15.29
C ARG A 251 -12.31 -6.26 14.12
N LEU A 252 -11.53 -7.28 14.36
CA LEU A 252 -10.80 -8.00 13.31
C LEU A 252 -11.75 -8.84 12.46
N VAL A 253 -12.59 -9.65 13.09
CA VAL A 253 -13.52 -10.57 12.43
C VAL A 253 -14.71 -9.83 11.79
N GLY A 254 -15.30 -8.84 12.47
CA GLY A 254 -16.46 -8.11 11.97
C GLY A 254 -16.19 -7.19 10.77
N LYS A 255 -14.94 -6.74 10.56
CA LYS A 255 -14.58 -5.80 9.48
C LYS A 255 -13.95 -6.44 8.26
N THR A 256 -13.51 -7.68 8.34
CA THR A 256 -12.95 -8.39 7.18
C THR A 256 -14.03 -8.69 6.14
N GLY A 257 -15.26 -8.98 6.54
CA GLY A 257 -16.40 -9.10 5.62
C GLY A 257 -16.75 -7.81 4.87
N ASP A 258 -16.56 -6.65 5.50
CA ASP A 258 -16.78 -5.34 4.88
C ASP A 258 -15.64 -4.93 3.93
N MET A 259 -14.41 -5.42 4.14
CA MET A 259 -13.27 -5.08 3.29
C MET A 259 -13.28 -5.82 1.95
N GLY A 260 -13.80 -7.03 1.87
CA GLY A 260 -14.04 -7.72 0.60
C GLY A 260 -14.93 -6.88 -0.34
N LYS A 261 -15.96 -6.23 0.22
CA LYS A 261 -16.84 -5.31 -0.51
C LYS A 261 -16.15 -4.00 -0.89
N GLN A 262 -15.28 -3.45 -0.02
CA GLN A 262 -14.58 -2.20 -0.28
C GLN A 262 -13.44 -2.33 -1.31
N LEU A 263 -12.90 -3.54 -1.50
CA LEU A 263 -11.86 -3.82 -2.49
C LEU A 263 -12.42 -4.24 -3.86
N GLY A 264 -13.73 -4.19 -4.06
CA GLY A 264 -14.37 -4.55 -5.34
C GLY A 264 -14.33 -6.05 -5.65
N LEU A 265 -14.09 -6.86 -4.63
CA LEU A 265 -14.02 -8.31 -4.74
C LEU A 265 -15.36 -8.90 -4.29
N GLU A 266 -16.43 -8.46 -4.94
CA GLU A 266 -17.75 -9.06 -4.75
C GLU A 266 -17.72 -10.51 -5.22
N ASN A 267 -17.97 -11.42 -4.28
CA ASN A 267 -18.38 -12.81 -4.44
C ASN A 267 -17.38 -13.96 -4.24
N ASN A 268 -16.16 -13.79 -3.72
CA ASN A 268 -15.43 -15.02 -3.31
C ASN A 268 -14.29 -14.73 -2.30
N TRP A 269 -14.64 -14.28 -1.09
CA TRP A 269 -13.67 -14.22 0.00
C TRP A 269 -14.03 -15.19 1.10
N SER A 270 -13.72 -16.45 0.87
CA SER A 270 -13.17 -17.29 1.91
C SER A 270 -11.71 -16.87 2.05
N TYR A 271 -11.34 -16.37 3.18
CA TYR A 271 -10.06 -15.75 3.55
C TYR A 271 -8.85 -16.54 3.06
N ASN A 272 -8.25 -16.12 1.94
CA ASN A 272 -6.95 -16.60 1.54
C ASN A 272 -5.87 -15.70 2.16
N ILE A 273 -5.35 -16.08 3.32
CA ILE A 273 -4.04 -15.68 3.79
C ILE A 273 -3.09 -16.77 3.29
N ILE A 274 -2.47 -16.52 2.14
CA ILE A 274 -1.39 -17.38 1.62
C ILE A 274 -0.09 -16.91 2.22
#